data_000214fe8cb04f7606cefd66c9793b71
#
_entry.id   000214fe8cb04f7606cefd66c9793b71
#
_cell.length_a   1.000
_cell.length_b   1.000
_cell.length_c   1.000
_cell.angle_alpha   90.00
_cell.angle_beta   90.00
_cell.angle_gamma   90.00
#
_symmetry.space_group_name_H-M   'P 1'
#
loop_
_entity.id
_entity.type
_entity.pdbx_description
1 polymer ?
#
loop_
_entity_poly.entity_id
_entity_poly.type
_entity_poly.pdbx_seq_one_letter_code
_entity_poly.pdbx_strand_id
1 'polypeptide(L)'
;MKKVLLLFPPEWVPTAPYLALPSLTAVLRENGIDVVQKDINVEMYDHIFTRGFLLFVKSRIDQRLRDYREKQRMGRITKEERDIKGMLKEYSYVDLEHHINEVEKAKEIMRGPEFYDVSKAERSLNAFREVMGYVSAAYHPADINFYPVESNLNIYRPWVSGDLLKAPHDDTVNIYADICRQLVFPIIEDEKPDLVGISIGTPVQLMSGVTFSTLIKEKYSEIHVTVGGNIITRLREEFQKKE
;
A
#
# COMPACT_ATOMS: atom_id res chain seq x y z
N MET A 1 16.95 -25.10 8.62
CA MET A 1 17.73 -23.91 8.13
C MET A 1 16.83 -22.71 8.37
N LYS A 2 17.36 -21.61 8.89
CA LYS A 2 16.52 -20.42 9.15
C LYS A 2 16.20 -19.75 7.82
N LYS A 3 14.93 -19.38 7.62
CA LYS A 3 14.44 -18.69 6.43
C LYS A 3 14.05 -17.26 6.75
N VAL A 4 14.52 -16.33 5.94
CA VAL A 4 14.26 -14.89 6.09
C VAL A 4 13.45 -14.37 4.92
N LEU A 5 12.38 -13.63 5.21
CA LEU A 5 11.64 -12.86 4.23
C LEU A 5 11.99 -11.38 4.39
N LEU A 6 12.53 -10.77 3.34
CA LEU A 6 12.83 -9.34 3.29
C LEU A 6 11.76 -8.61 2.49
N LEU A 7 11.17 -7.56 3.07
CA LEU A 7 10.12 -6.75 2.47
C LEU A 7 10.59 -5.30 2.30
N PHE A 8 10.28 -4.72 1.14
CA PHE A 8 10.34 -3.27 0.91
C PHE A 8 8.92 -2.73 0.82
N PRO A 9 8.46 -1.94 1.80
CA PRO A 9 7.08 -1.51 1.88
C PRO A 9 6.78 -0.36 0.89
N PRO A 10 5.49 -0.10 0.60
CA PRO A 10 5.05 1.02 -0.23
C PRO A 10 5.46 2.40 0.26
N GLU A 11 5.18 3.37 -0.58
CA GLU A 11 5.51 4.78 -0.59
C GLU A 11 6.95 5.05 -1.00
N TRP A 12 7.37 4.39 -2.07
CA TRP A 12 8.59 4.73 -2.82
C TRP A 12 8.22 4.91 -4.30
N VAL A 13 9.01 5.73 -5.00
CA VAL A 13 8.84 5.91 -6.45
C VAL A 13 9.05 4.57 -7.16
N PRO A 14 8.02 4.01 -7.84
CA PRO A 14 8.09 2.65 -8.35
C PRO A 14 9.12 2.46 -9.49
N THR A 15 9.55 3.56 -10.12
CA THR A 15 10.56 3.56 -11.19
C THR A 15 12.01 3.72 -10.66
N ALA A 16 12.19 3.85 -9.34
CA ALA A 16 13.50 4.02 -8.70
C ALA A 16 13.86 2.78 -7.87
N PRO A 17 14.62 1.82 -8.43
CA PRO A 17 15.00 0.60 -7.71
C PRO A 17 15.76 0.91 -6.42
N TYR A 18 15.39 0.22 -5.34
CA TYR A 18 16.04 0.38 -4.04
C TYR A 18 16.97 -0.80 -3.74
N LEU A 19 18.26 -0.52 -3.58
CA LEU A 19 19.30 -1.55 -3.51
C LEU A 19 19.46 -2.24 -2.14
N ALA A 20 18.71 -1.84 -1.12
CA ALA A 20 18.87 -2.43 0.22
C ALA A 20 18.53 -3.92 0.24
N LEU A 21 17.40 -4.32 -0.39
CA LEU A 21 17.00 -5.72 -0.41
C LEU A 21 18.01 -6.62 -1.13
N PRO A 22 18.45 -6.33 -2.36
CA PRO A 22 19.48 -7.13 -3.04
C PRO A 22 20.77 -7.22 -2.24
N SER A 23 21.22 -6.12 -1.63
CA SER A 23 22.46 -6.09 -0.82
C SER A 23 22.35 -6.96 0.42
N LEU A 24 21.26 -6.85 1.17
CA LEU A 24 20.99 -7.69 2.35
C LEU A 24 20.87 -9.17 1.95
N THR A 25 20.16 -9.44 0.85
CA THR A 25 20.00 -10.81 0.32
C THR A 25 21.33 -11.44 -0.02
N ALA A 26 22.23 -10.70 -0.67
CA ALA A 26 23.56 -11.19 -1.01
C ALA A 26 24.36 -11.61 0.25
N VAL A 27 24.43 -10.70 1.23
CA VAL A 27 25.15 -10.95 2.48
C VAL A 27 24.57 -12.14 3.25
N LEU A 28 23.25 -12.24 3.34
CA LEU A 28 22.58 -13.35 4.06
C LEU A 28 22.84 -14.69 3.36
N ARG A 29 22.78 -14.74 2.03
CA ARG A 29 23.07 -15.96 1.25
C ARG A 29 24.50 -16.39 1.36
N GLU A 30 25.46 -15.46 1.35
CA GLU A 30 26.88 -15.75 1.60
C GLU A 30 27.11 -16.41 2.97
N ASN A 31 26.26 -16.11 3.95
CA ASN A 31 26.29 -16.72 5.28
C ASN A 31 25.38 -17.95 5.43
N GLY A 32 24.92 -18.54 4.33
CA GLY A 32 24.16 -19.79 4.32
C GLY A 32 22.71 -19.66 4.82
N ILE A 33 22.15 -18.45 4.82
CA ILE A 33 20.77 -18.18 5.21
C ILE A 33 19.88 -18.22 3.97
N ASP A 34 18.76 -18.96 4.06
CA ASP A 34 17.74 -18.95 3.01
C ASP A 34 16.96 -17.64 3.04
N VAL A 35 16.92 -16.92 1.91
CA VAL A 35 16.33 -15.57 1.82
C VAL A 35 15.43 -15.44 0.63
N VAL A 36 14.20 -15.03 0.90
CA VAL A 36 13.23 -14.52 -0.07
C VAL A 36 13.16 -13.01 0.08
N GLN A 37 13.21 -12.26 -1.02
CA GLN A 37 13.02 -10.81 -1.03
C GLN A 37 11.81 -10.45 -1.87
N LYS A 38 11.04 -9.45 -1.42
CA LYS A 38 9.84 -8.96 -2.08
C LYS A 38 9.78 -7.44 -2.05
N ASP A 39 9.68 -6.85 -3.22
CA ASP A 39 9.43 -5.42 -3.37
C ASP A 39 7.90 -5.19 -3.40
N ILE A 40 7.31 -5.07 -2.19
CA ILE A 40 5.87 -4.86 -2.05
C ILE A 40 5.45 -3.49 -2.59
N ASN A 41 6.38 -2.54 -2.69
CA ASN A 41 6.07 -1.25 -3.30
C ASN A 41 5.71 -1.40 -4.79
N VAL A 42 6.51 -2.12 -5.55
CA VAL A 42 6.21 -2.39 -6.98
C VAL A 42 5.04 -3.35 -7.13
N GLU A 43 5.02 -4.43 -6.33
CA GLU A 43 3.94 -5.42 -6.36
C GLU A 43 2.56 -4.80 -6.01
N MET A 44 2.52 -3.80 -5.11
CA MET A 44 1.29 -3.04 -4.82
C MET A 44 0.75 -2.34 -6.07
N TYR A 45 1.59 -1.61 -6.80
CA TYR A 45 1.12 -0.92 -8.01
C TYR A 45 0.63 -1.91 -9.08
N ASP A 46 1.33 -3.03 -9.28
CA ASP A 46 0.84 -4.06 -10.21
C ASP A 46 -0.50 -4.66 -9.73
N HIS A 47 -0.65 -4.87 -8.42
CA HIS A 47 -1.86 -5.42 -7.80
C HIS A 47 -3.07 -4.49 -7.90
N ILE A 48 -2.91 -3.20 -7.58
CA ILE A 48 -4.03 -2.24 -7.63
C ILE A 48 -4.58 -2.03 -9.04
N PHE A 49 -3.78 -2.31 -10.05
CA PHE A 49 -4.19 -2.26 -11.45
C PHE A 49 -4.74 -3.60 -11.98
N THR A 50 -5.11 -4.53 -11.11
CA THR A 50 -5.78 -5.76 -11.51
C THR A 50 -7.29 -5.62 -11.46
N ARG A 51 -7.99 -6.35 -12.34
CA ARG A 51 -9.45 -6.49 -12.29
C ARG A 51 -9.95 -6.90 -10.90
N GLY A 52 -9.26 -7.87 -10.28
CA GLY A 52 -9.64 -8.37 -8.95
C GLY A 52 -9.63 -7.27 -7.88
N PHE A 53 -8.56 -6.47 -7.83
CA PHE A 53 -8.47 -5.38 -6.87
C PHE A 53 -9.47 -4.26 -7.17
N LEU A 54 -9.71 -3.92 -8.42
CA LEU A 54 -10.67 -2.88 -8.79
C LEU A 54 -12.12 -3.28 -8.45
N LEU A 55 -12.48 -4.56 -8.59
CA LEU A 55 -13.76 -5.07 -8.10
C LEU A 55 -13.87 -5.05 -6.57
N PHE A 56 -12.77 -5.35 -5.86
CA PHE A 56 -12.71 -5.20 -4.42
C PHE A 56 -12.90 -3.73 -4.00
N VAL A 57 -12.21 -2.78 -4.67
CA VAL A 57 -12.40 -1.32 -4.45
C VAL A 57 -13.86 -0.90 -4.66
N LYS A 58 -14.49 -1.40 -5.73
CA LYS A 58 -15.92 -1.16 -5.97
C LYS A 58 -16.77 -1.63 -4.79
N SER A 59 -16.52 -2.82 -4.29
CA SER A 59 -17.27 -3.36 -3.16
C SER A 59 -17.11 -2.51 -1.89
N ARG A 60 -15.93 -1.92 -1.65
CA ARG A 60 -15.67 -0.97 -0.57
C ARG A 60 -16.47 0.32 -0.72
N ILE A 61 -16.49 0.91 -1.92
CA ILE A 61 -17.30 2.11 -2.22
C ILE A 61 -18.78 1.82 -1.93
N ASP A 62 -19.29 0.70 -2.44
CA ASP A 62 -20.68 0.30 -2.24
C ASP A 62 -21.01 0.07 -0.75
N GLN A 63 -20.09 -0.52 0.03
CA GLN A 63 -20.27 -0.70 1.47
C GLN A 63 -20.31 0.63 2.21
N ARG A 64 -19.33 1.52 1.97
CA ARG A 64 -19.31 2.86 2.58
C ARG A 64 -20.58 3.66 2.26
N LEU A 65 -21.09 3.54 1.03
CA LEU A 65 -22.35 4.17 0.65
C LEU A 65 -23.55 3.60 1.41
N ARG A 66 -23.60 2.29 1.68
CA ARG A 66 -24.65 1.67 2.52
C ARG A 66 -24.57 2.21 3.94
N ASP A 67 -23.38 2.24 4.53
CA ASP A 67 -23.16 2.71 5.90
C ASP A 67 -23.58 4.20 6.07
N TYR A 68 -23.22 5.06 5.12
CA TYR A 68 -23.64 6.47 5.14
C TYR A 68 -25.14 6.65 4.91
N ARG A 69 -25.80 5.79 4.11
CA ARG A 69 -27.27 5.81 3.96
C ARG A 69 -27.95 5.44 5.28
N GLU A 70 -27.44 4.46 5.99
CA GLU A 70 -27.93 4.04 7.28
C GLU A 70 -27.75 5.14 8.33
N LYS A 71 -26.56 5.73 8.46
CA LYS A 71 -26.31 6.89 9.33
C LYS A 71 -27.27 8.05 9.03
N GLN A 72 -27.54 8.29 7.75
CA GLN A 72 -28.47 9.33 7.34
C GLN A 72 -29.92 9.03 7.77
N ARG A 73 -30.38 7.78 7.63
CA ARG A 73 -31.71 7.35 8.09
C ARG A 73 -31.87 7.52 9.60
N MET A 74 -30.79 7.29 10.35
CA MET A 74 -30.75 7.46 11.82
C MET A 74 -30.56 8.92 12.27
N GLY A 75 -30.40 9.87 11.34
CA GLY A 75 -30.12 11.28 11.67
C GLY A 75 -28.73 11.52 12.27
N ARG A 76 -27.79 10.58 12.09
CA ARG A 76 -26.44 10.59 12.71
C ARG A 76 -25.32 10.99 11.75
N ILE A 77 -25.63 11.25 10.48
CA ILE A 77 -24.63 11.62 9.47
C ILE A 77 -24.15 13.07 9.69
N THR A 78 -22.83 13.26 9.74
CA THR A 78 -22.22 14.59 9.83
C THR A 78 -22.23 15.31 8.47
N LYS A 79 -21.84 16.60 8.45
CA LYS A 79 -21.70 17.35 7.20
C LYS A 79 -20.59 16.74 6.33
N GLU A 80 -19.44 16.49 6.93
CA GLU A 80 -18.28 15.88 6.26
C GLU A 80 -18.62 14.50 5.66
N GLU A 81 -19.31 13.64 6.41
CA GLU A 81 -19.76 12.35 5.90
C GLU A 81 -20.76 12.46 4.75
N ARG A 82 -21.58 13.53 4.70
CA ARG A 82 -22.46 13.81 3.56
C ARG A 82 -21.68 14.20 2.32
N ASP A 83 -20.62 14.98 2.47
CA ASP A 83 -19.76 15.42 1.37
C ASP A 83 -19.00 14.21 0.80
N ILE A 84 -18.43 13.37 1.66
CA ILE A 84 -17.79 12.10 1.27
C ILE A 84 -18.79 11.18 0.57
N LYS A 85 -20.00 11.05 1.11
CA LYS A 85 -21.06 10.25 0.47
C LYS A 85 -21.40 10.76 -0.92
N GLY A 86 -21.45 12.09 -1.12
CA GLY A 86 -21.66 12.73 -2.42
C GLY A 86 -20.59 12.32 -3.42
N MET A 87 -19.32 12.46 -3.04
CA MET A 87 -18.16 12.06 -3.82
C MET A 87 -18.21 10.55 -4.17
N LEU A 88 -18.40 9.68 -3.19
CA LEU A 88 -18.44 8.22 -3.43
C LEU A 88 -19.60 7.83 -4.35
N LYS A 89 -20.70 8.57 -4.33
CA LYS A 89 -21.83 8.34 -5.24
C LYS A 89 -21.42 8.58 -6.70
N GLU A 90 -20.61 9.62 -6.98
CA GLU A 90 -20.10 9.88 -8.33
C GLU A 90 -19.22 8.72 -8.80
N TYR A 91 -18.29 8.25 -7.95
CA TYR A 91 -17.45 7.11 -8.25
C TYR A 91 -18.23 5.79 -8.42
N SER A 92 -19.40 5.63 -7.80
CA SER A 92 -20.22 4.44 -7.97
C SER A 92 -20.87 4.30 -9.36
N TYR A 93 -20.91 5.38 -10.15
CA TYR A 93 -21.39 5.39 -11.53
C TYR A 93 -20.30 5.25 -12.59
N VAL A 94 -19.04 5.17 -12.17
CA VAL A 94 -17.90 4.99 -13.08
C VAL A 94 -18.05 3.68 -13.84
N ASP A 95 -17.82 3.71 -15.13
CA ASP A 95 -17.73 2.50 -15.95
C ASP A 95 -16.42 1.75 -15.64
N LEU A 96 -16.50 0.89 -14.65
CA LEU A 96 -15.34 0.13 -14.18
C LEU A 96 -14.78 -0.82 -15.23
N GLU A 97 -15.64 -1.38 -16.09
CA GLU A 97 -15.18 -2.26 -17.18
C GLU A 97 -14.34 -1.49 -18.21
N HIS A 98 -14.75 -0.26 -18.52
CA HIS A 98 -13.95 0.62 -19.36
C HIS A 98 -12.57 0.87 -18.74
N HIS A 99 -12.50 1.26 -17.46
CA HIS A 99 -11.23 1.51 -16.78
C HIS A 99 -10.33 0.27 -16.69
N ILE A 100 -10.89 -0.90 -16.42
CA ILE A 100 -10.13 -2.16 -16.43
C ILE A 100 -9.50 -2.40 -17.81
N ASN A 101 -10.28 -2.24 -18.87
CA ASN A 101 -9.79 -2.45 -20.25
C ASN A 101 -8.71 -1.43 -20.63
N GLU A 102 -8.87 -0.16 -20.25
CA GLU A 102 -7.86 0.87 -20.53
C GLU A 102 -6.55 0.63 -19.75
N VAL A 103 -6.64 0.15 -18.51
CA VAL A 103 -5.45 -0.22 -17.70
C VAL A 103 -4.72 -1.42 -18.31
N GLU A 104 -5.43 -2.45 -18.78
CA GLU A 104 -4.77 -3.59 -19.42
C GLU A 104 -4.05 -3.17 -20.71
N LYS A 105 -4.67 -2.34 -21.55
CA LYS A 105 -4.02 -1.75 -22.72
C LYS A 105 -2.81 -0.89 -22.32
N ALA A 106 -2.96 -0.09 -21.28
CA ALA A 106 -1.86 0.74 -20.77
C ALA A 106 -0.66 -0.10 -20.34
N LYS A 107 -0.90 -1.24 -19.64
CA LYS A 107 0.17 -2.18 -19.27
C LYS A 107 0.88 -2.77 -20.50
N GLU A 108 0.12 -3.15 -21.54
CA GLU A 108 0.67 -3.67 -22.78
C GLU A 108 1.57 -2.63 -23.48
N ILE A 109 1.10 -1.38 -23.61
CA ILE A 109 1.86 -0.27 -24.20
C ILE A 109 3.14 -0.02 -23.38
N MET A 110 3.04 0.09 -22.07
CA MET A 110 4.17 0.41 -21.19
C MET A 110 5.24 -0.69 -21.14
N ARG A 111 4.88 -1.94 -21.45
CA ARG A 111 5.80 -3.11 -21.51
C ARG A 111 6.27 -3.42 -22.93
N GLY A 112 5.69 -2.79 -23.93
CA GLY A 112 5.95 -3.06 -25.35
C GLY A 112 6.76 -1.97 -26.05
N PRO A 113 7.05 -2.14 -27.35
CA PRO A 113 7.77 -1.16 -28.15
C PRO A 113 6.99 0.15 -28.31
N GLU A 114 5.69 0.15 -28.11
CA GLU A 114 4.83 1.34 -28.19
C GLU A 114 5.08 2.34 -27.04
N PHE A 115 5.81 1.95 -25.99
CA PHE A 115 6.28 2.84 -24.92
C PHE A 115 7.05 4.04 -25.44
N TYR A 116 7.78 3.88 -26.55
CA TYR A 116 8.55 4.97 -27.17
C TYR A 116 7.70 5.95 -27.98
N ASP A 117 6.41 5.68 -28.19
CA ASP A 117 5.43 6.64 -28.70
C ASP A 117 4.92 7.50 -27.53
N VAL A 118 5.37 8.75 -27.47
CA VAL A 118 5.07 9.68 -26.38
C VAL A 118 3.57 9.80 -26.14
N SER A 119 2.77 9.89 -27.22
CA SER A 119 1.31 10.05 -27.11
C SER A 119 0.63 8.81 -26.53
N LYS A 120 1.16 7.61 -26.78
CA LYS A 120 0.65 6.35 -26.22
C LYS A 120 1.07 6.22 -24.77
N ALA A 121 2.34 6.55 -24.45
CA ALA A 121 2.85 6.53 -23.09
C ALA A 121 2.07 7.51 -22.18
N GLU A 122 1.80 8.73 -22.63
CA GLU A 122 1.01 9.72 -21.88
C GLU A 122 -0.43 9.24 -21.63
N ARG A 123 -1.09 8.67 -22.64
CA ARG A 123 -2.44 8.09 -22.47
C ARG A 123 -2.43 6.96 -21.45
N SER A 124 -1.42 6.10 -21.48
CA SER A 124 -1.26 5.00 -20.54
C SER A 124 -1.08 5.53 -19.10
N LEU A 125 -0.24 6.55 -18.90
CA LEU A 125 -0.08 7.19 -17.60
C LEU A 125 -1.38 7.83 -17.10
N ASN A 126 -2.18 8.42 -17.99
CA ASN A 126 -3.47 8.99 -17.60
C ASN A 126 -4.47 7.90 -17.19
N ALA A 127 -4.54 6.77 -17.90
CA ALA A 127 -5.37 5.64 -17.50
C ALA A 127 -5.01 5.13 -16.10
N PHE A 128 -3.72 5.01 -15.77
CA PHE A 128 -3.28 4.65 -14.42
C PHE A 128 -3.67 5.70 -13.39
N ARG A 129 -3.54 7.01 -13.68
CA ARG A 129 -3.95 8.08 -12.75
C ARG A 129 -5.44 8.06 -12.47
N GLU A 130 -6.27 7.85 -13.48
CA GLU A 130 -7.73 7.76 -13.32
C GLU A 130 -8.11 6.61 -12.38
N VAL A 131 -7.49 5.44 -12.57
CA VAL A 131 -7.71 4.29 -11.70
C VAL A 131 -7.19 4.54 -10.30
N MET A 132 -6.05 5.21 -10.13
CA MET A 132 -5.56 5.59 -8.79
C MET A 132 -6.51 6.56 -8.10
N GLY A 133 -7.13 7.49 -8.82
CA GLY A 133 -8.19 8.35 -8.31
C GLY A 133 -9.41 7.56 -7.82
N TYR A 134 -9.80 6.52 -8.57
CA TYR A 134 -10.87 5.59 -8.18
C TYR A 134 -10.51 4.82 -6.90
N VAL A 135 -9.28 4.33 -6.80
CA VAL A 135 -8.78 3.66 -5.59
C VAL A 135 -8.75 4.63 -4.41
N SER A 136 -8.20 5.83 -4.59
CA SER A 136 -8.15 6.88 -3.55
C SER A 136 -9.53 7.21 -3.00
N ALA A 137 -10.55 7.29 -3.84
CA ALA A 137 -11.92 7.54 -3.39
C ALA A 137 -12.41 6.48 -2.40
N ALA A 138 -12.08 5.20 -2.61
CA ALA A 138 -12.47 4.11 -1.71
C ALA A 138 -11.81 4.19 -0.33
N TYR A 139 -10.63 4.83 -0.25
CA TYR A 139 -9.85 5.01 0.99
C TYR A 139 -9.83 6.47 1.47
N HIS A 140 -10.67 7.33 0.86
CA HIS A 140 -10.71 8.75 1.23
C HIS A 140 -10.77 8.92 2.77
N PRO A 141 -9.95 9.83 3.36
CA PRO A 141 -9.16 10.88 2.73
C PRO A 141 -7.72 10.50 2.29
N ALA A 142 -7.35 9.22 2.27
CA ALA A 142 -6.07 8.82 1.68
C ALA A 142 -5.99 9.22 0.19
N ASP A 143 -4.81 9.59 -0.29
CA ASP A 143 -4.53 9.99 -1.67
C ASP A 143 -3.41 9.12 -2.27
N ILE A 144 -3.79 8.12 -3.05
CA ILE A 144 -2.87 7.13 -3.60
C ILE A 144 -2.28 7.66 -4.90
N ASN A 145 -0.96 7.81 -4.96
CA ASN A 145 -0.26 8.35 -6.13
C ASN A 145 1.13 7.72 -6.34
N PHE A 146 1.73 7.93 -7.53
CA PHE A 146 3.05 7.37 -7.88
C PHE A 146 4.22 8.11 -7.24
N TYR A 147 4.05 9.36 -6.88
CA TYR A 147 5.10 10.24 -6.40
C TYR A 147 4.68 10.88 -5.09
N PRO A 148 4.57 10.10 -4.01
CA PRO A 148 4.13 10.65 -2.74
C PRO A 148 5.19 11.64 -2.20
N VAL A 149 4.82 12.91 -2.13
CA VAL A 149 5.61 13.96 -1.45
C VAL A 149 5.34 13.88 0.06
N GLU A 150 4.10 13.59 0.40
CA GLU A 150 3.63 13.28 1.74
C GLU A 150 3.07 11.86 1.76
N SER A 151 2.87 11.28 2.95
CA SER A 151 2.27 9.95 3.03
C SER A 151 0.87 9.93 2.40
N ASN A 152 0.58 8.88 1.63
CA ASN A 152 -0.75 8.65 1.09
C ASN A 152 -1.83 8.59 2.18
N LEU A 153 -1.47 8.20 3.41
CA LEU A 153 -2.33 8.27 4.60
C LEU A 153 -2.25 9.66 5.26
N ASN A 154 -2.58 10.69 4.53
CA ASN A 154 -2.38 12.11 4.86
C ASN A 154 -3.02 12.60 6.17
N ILE A 155 -3.96 11.86 6.75
CA ILE A 155 -4.55 12.15 8.06
C ILE A 155 -3.68 11.67 9.23
N TYR A 156 -2.69 10.82 8.95
CA TYR A 156 -1.74 10.30 9.91
C TYR A 156 -0.34 10.87 9.67
N ARG A 157 0.28 11.32 10.75
CA ARG A 157 1.62 11.92 10.69
C ARG A 157 2.67 10.87 11.04
N PRO A 158 3.60 10.54 10.14
CA PRO A 158 4.59 9.49 10.38
C PRO A 158 5.59 9.80 11.52
N TRP A 159 5.64 11.04 11.99
CA TRP A 159 6.47 11.47 13.12
C TRP A 159 5.72 11.57 14.46
N VAL A 160 4.47 11.09 14.52
CA VAL A 160 3.64 11.06 15.74
C VAL A 160 3.37 9.62 16.12
N SER A 161 3.89 9.18 17.28
CA SER A 161 3.76 7.79 17.75
C SER A 161 2.32 7.32 17.86
N GLY A 162 1.43 8.17 18.38
CA GLY A 162 0.01 7.86 18.46
C GLY A 162 -0.68 7.64 17.12
N ASP A 163 -0.24 8.35 16.07
CA ASP A 163 -0.76 8.18 14.71
C ASP A 163 -0.22 6.85 14.10
N LEU A 164 1.06 6.54 14.32
CA LEU A 164 1.68 5.26 13.91
C LEU A 164 1.00 4.04 14.54
N LEU A 165 0.55 4.15 15.80
CA LEU A 165 -0.14 3.06 16.49
C LEU A 165 -1.60 2.90 16.05
N LYS A 166 -2.25 3.97 15.60
CA LYS A 166 -3.66 3.95 15.17
C LYS A 166 -3.84 3.53 13.71
N ALA A 167 -2.97 4.02 12.83
CA ALA A 167 -3.09 3.82 11.40
C ALA A 167 -3.21 2.34 10.98
N PRO A 168 -2.48 1.36 11.56
CA PRO A 168 -2.61 -0.05 11.20
C PRO A 168 -4.01 -0.64 11.36
N HIS A 169 -4.82 -0.07 12.26
CA HIS A 169 -6.16 -0.55 12.61
C HIS A 169 -7.30 0.29 11.97
N ASP A 170 -6.97 1.31 11.19
CA ASP A 170 -7.97 2.09 10.48
C ASP A 170 -8.22 1.53 9.07
N ASP A 171 -9.00 0.47 9.01
CA ASP A 171 -9.38 -0.16 7.75
C ASP A 171 -10.16 0.77 6.80
N THR A 172 -10.64 1.94 7.27
CA THR A 172 -11.39 2.88 6.43
C THR A 172 -10.47 3.58 5.44
N VAL A 173 -9.26 3.94 5.86
CA VAL A 173 -8.34 4.78 5.09
C VAL A 173 -7.02 4.09 4.76
N ASN A 174 -6.66 3.02 5.49
CA ASN A 174 -5.36 2.38 5.36
C ASN A 174 -5.35 1.30 4.28
N ILE A 175 -5.03 1.69 3.04
CA ILE A 175 -4.86 0.76 1.92
C ILE A 175 -3.76 -0.28 2.22
N TYR A 176 -2.72 0.07 2.98
CA TYR A 176 -1.60 -0.84 3.27
C TYR A 176 -2.02 -2.02 4.14
N ALA A 177 -3.09 -1.86 4.95
CA ALA A 177 -3.67 -2.98 5.66
C ALA A 177 -4.25 -4.05 4.71
N ASP A 178 -4.96 -3.61 3.67
CA ASP A 178 -5.49 -4.52 2.65
C ASP A 178 -4.38 -5.10 1.77
N ILE A 179 -3.38 -4.31 1.41
CA ILE A 179 -2.18 -4.79 0.69
C ILE A 179 -1.42 -5.83 1.53
N CYS A 180 -1.25 -5.61 2.82
CA CYS A 180 -0.64 -6.59 3.72
C CYS A 180 -1.41 -7.92 3.71
N ARG A 181 -2.73 -7.86 3.84
CA ARG A 181 -3.60 -9.04 3.86
C ARG A 181 -3.62 -9.78 2.52
N GLN A 182 -3.59 -9.05 1.40
CA GLN A 182 -3.75 -9.63 0.06
C GLN A 182 -2.43 -10.06 -0.59
N LEU A 183 -1.31 -9.42 -0.27
CA LEU A 183 0.00 -9.75 -0.85
C LEU A 183 0.95 -10.37 0.18
N VAL A 184 1.11 -9.74 1.35
CA VAL A 184 2.16 -10.15 2.30
C VAL A 184 1.78 -11.44 3.04
N PHE A 185 0.53 -11.55 3.51
CA PHE A 185 0.11 -12.76 4.23
C PHE A 185 0.21 -14.03 3.39
N PRO A 186 -0.25 -14.07 2.11
CA PRO A 186 -0.03 -15.25 1.27
C PRO A 186 1.45 -15.63 1.10
N ILE A 187 2.33 -14.64 0.96
CA ILE A 187 3.78 -14.88 0.87
C ILE A 187 4.29 -15.53 2.16
N ILE A 188 3.86 -15.04 3.33
CA ILE A 188 4.25 -15.62 4.63
C ILE A 188 3.73 -17.05 4.77
N GLU A 189 2.50 -17.33 4.36
CA GLU A 189 1.88 -18.65 4.43
C GLU A 189 2.56 -19.68 3.51
N ASP A 190 3.03 -19.24 2.35
CA ASP A 190 3.75 -20.09 1.39
C ASP A 190 5.22 -20.30 1.82
N GLU A 191 5.91 -19.22 2.13
CA GLU A 191 7.35 -19.22 2.42
C GLU A 191 7.70 -19.69 3.84
N LYS A 192 6.79 -19.52 4.80
CA LYS A 192 6.94 -19.89 6.23
C LYS A 192 8.27 -19.41 6.83
N PRO A 193 8.54 -18.09 6.78
CA PRO A 193 9.79 -17.54 7.27
C PRO A 193 9.88 -17.60 8.81
N ASP A 194 11.08 -17.79 9.34
CA ASP A 194 11.36 -17.63 10.78
C ASP A 194 11.48 -16.13 11.18
N LEU A 195 11.87 -15.28 10.20
CA LEU A 195 12.07 -13.86 10.39
C LEU A 195 11.54 -13.08 9.18
N VAL A 196 10.81 -12.00 9.46
CA VAL A 196 10.45 -10.98 8.47
C VAL A 196 11.22 -9.70 8.76
N GLY A 197 12.02 -9.26 7.77
CA GLY A 197 12.76 -7.99 7.80
C GLY A 197 12.08 -6.95 6.90
N ILE A 198 11.75 -5.78 7.45
CA ILE A 198 11.12 -4.69 6.70
C ILE A 198 12.10 -3.54 6.57
N SER A 199 12.45 -3.17 5.32
CA SER A 199 13.41 -2.11 5.04
C SER A 199 12.71 -0.79 4.71
N ILE A 200 12.77 0.18 5.62
CA ILE A 200 12.14 1.51 5.49
C ILE A 200 13.20 2.54 5.13
N GLY A 201 13.14 3.07 3.91
CA GLY A 201 14.12 4.01 3.36
C GLY A 201 13.80 5.48 3.64
N THR A 202 12.51 5.83 3.74
CA THR A 202 12.03 7.22 3.84
C THR A 202 10.99 7.39 4.96
N PRO A 203 10.77 8.64 5.43
CA PRO A 203 9.72 8.92 6.42
C PRO A 203 8.31 8.52 5.97
N VAL A 204 7.99 8.70 4.69
CA VAL A 204 6.65 8.37 4.16
C VAL A 204 6.36 6.87 4.24
N GLN A 205 7.39 6.02 4.11
CA GLN A 205 7.26 4.56 4.26
C GLN A 205 7.03 4.09 5.71
N LEU A 206 7.14 4.98 6.70
CA LEU A 206 6.88 4.60 8.10
C LEU A 206 5.45 4.08 8.29
N MET A 207 4.46 4.71 7.65
CA MET A 207 3.06 4.27 7.78
C MET A 207 2.84 2.86 7.25
N SER A 208 3.30 2.56 6.05
CA SER A 208 3.17 1.23 5.46
C SER A 208 4.03 0.18 6.19
N GLY A 209 5.27 0.53 6.56
CA GLY A 209 6.18 -0.36 7.27
C GLY A 209 5.67 -0.72 8.67
N VAL A 210 5.15 0.25 9.43
CA VAL A 210 4.53 0.00 10.74
C VAL A 210 3.23 -0.78 10.58
N THR A 211 2.40 -0.47 9.58
CA THR A 211 1.20 -1.26 9.30
C THR A 211 1.54 -2.73 9.04
N PHE A 212 2.53 -3.00 8.20
CA PHE A 212 2.96 -4.38 7.92
C PHE A 212 3.50 -5.08 9.16
N SER A 213 4.41 -4.43 9.91
CA SER A 213 5.00 -5.03 11.10
C SER A 213 3.95 -5.35 12.17
N THR A 214 2.99 -4.44 12.39
CA THR A 214 1.90 -4.62 13.35
C THR A 214 1.02 -5.80 12.95
N LEU A 215 0.47 -5.79 11.73
CA LEU A 215 -0.45 -6.82 11.27
C LEU A 215 0.20 -8.20 11.14
N ILE A 216 1.47 -8.26 10.72
CA ILE A 216 2.23 -9.52 10.69
C ILE A 216 2.38 -10.07 12.12
N LYS A 217 2.76 -9.21 13.07
CA LYS A 217 2.99 -9.63 14.45
C LYS A 217 1.72 -10.05 15.17
N GLU A 218 0.59 -9.44 14.84
CA GLU A 218 -0.73 -9.81 15.37
C GLU A 218 -1.20 -11.16 14.85
N LYS A 219 -1.04 -11.42 13.54
CA LYS A 219 -1.49 -12.65 12.92
C LYS A 219 -0.52 -13.82 13.15
N TYR A 220 0.78 -13.57 13.16
CA TYR A 220 1.86 -14.56 13.24
C TYR A 220 2.78 -14.22 14.43
N SER A 221 2.30 -14.43 15.65
CA SER A 221 2.98 -14.04 16.88
C SER A 221 4.35 -14.69 17.06
N GLU A 222 4.55 -15.90 16.49
CA GLU A 222 5.79 -16.69 16.52
C GLU A 222 6.87 -16.16 15.59
N ILE A 223 6.52 -15.44 14.51
CA ILE A 223 7.49 -14.90 13.57
C ILE A 223 8.20 -13.70 14.21
N HIS A 224 9.54 -13.70 14.14
CA HIS A 224 10.32 -12.53 14.52
C HIS A 224 10.19 -11.45 13.42
N VAL A 225 9.71 -10.26 13.80
CA VAL A 225 9.65 -9.11 12.89
C VAL A 225 10.71 -8.11 13.29
N THR A 226 11.55 -7.71 12.33
CA THR A 226 12.55 -6.66 12.50
C THR A 226 12.33 -5.55 11.48
N VAL A 227 12.54 -4.32 11.92
CA VAL A 227 12.41 -3.12 11.08
C VAL A 227 13.77 -2.43 11.02
N GLY A 228 14.19 -2.09 9.81
CA GLY A 228 15.49 -1.44 9.58
C GLY A 228 15.41 -0.47 8.40
N GLY A 229 16.57 -0.03 7.94
CA GLY A 229 16.72 0.90 6.82
C GLY A 229 17.13 2.29 7.26
N ASN A 230 17.32 3.19 6.27
CA ASN A 230 17.93 4.49 6.48
C ASN A 230 17.20 5.34 7.53
N ILE A 231 15.87 5.42 7.43
CA ILE A 231 15.09 6.26 8.36
C ILE A 231 15.12 5.72 9.79
N ILE A 232 15.05 4.40 9.96
CA ILE A 232 15.10 3.76 11.27
C ILE A 232 16.47 4.00 11.93
N THR A 233 17.56 3.90 11.16
CA THR A 233 18.91 4.18 11.65
C THR A 233 19.05 5.64 12.10
N ARG A 234 18.48 6.58 11.35
CA ARG A 234 18.52 8.03 11.69
C ARG A 234 17.68 8.38 12.90
N LEU A 235 16.58 7.66 13.15
CA LEU A 235 15.67 7.88 14.28
C LEU A 235 16.00 6.98 15.48
N ARG A 236 17.14 6.29 15.47
CA ARG A 236 17.51 5.32 16.51
C ARG A 236 17.41 5.88 17.93
N GLU A 237 17.88 7.10 18.14
CA GLU A 237 17.85 7.75 19.45
C GLU A 237 16.43 8.12 19.88
N GLU A 238 15.57 8.49 18.93
CA GLU A 238 14.17 8.83 19.21
C GLU A 238 13.37 7.60 19.66
N PHE A 239 13.58 6.45 19.00
CA PHE A 239 12.92 5.19 19.39
C PHE A 239 13.36 4.64 20.75
N GLN A 240 14.46 5.14 21.31
CA GLN A 240 14.95 4.75 22.64
C GLN A 240 14.41 5.63 23.76
N LYS A 241 13.81 6.77 23.44
CA LYS A 241 13.18 7.63 24.44
C LYS A 241 11.93 6.95 24.98
N LYS A 242 11.89 6.75 26.30
CA LYS A 242 10.65 6.38 26.99
C LYS A 242 9.85 7.67 27.17
N GLU A 243 8.67 7.74 26.57
CA GLU A 243 7.68 8.77 26.94
C GLU A 243 7.13 8.50 28.34
#